data_b7642a3e91e56029800106b23cbfd664
#
_entry.id   b7642a3e91e56029800106b23cbfd664
#
_cell.length_a   1.000
_cell.length_b   1.000
_cell.length_c   1.000
_cell.angle_alpha   90.00
_cell.angle_beta   90.00
_cell.angle_gamma   90.00
#
_symmetry.space_group_name_H-M   'P 1'
#
loop_
_entity.id
_entity.type
_entity.pdbx_description
1 polymer ?
#
loop_
_entity_poly.entity_id
_entity_poly.type
_entity_poly.pdbx_seq_one_letter_code
_entity_poly.pdbx_strand_id
1 'polypeptide(L)'
;KGAMIKWPRGSAAFGTRGHHAVDFPGISNEDAEAYCDWLTAKDSQYAYRLPSEEEWVLAAGHMPKDVAMNSGHIESGLTPVDAYAQSKGACGGIDFWGNCWEWTSSTDSDGRYIIKGGSWDSRRDDCRSEKSDDVRDGAQGYANVGFRVVRVNNH
;
A
#
# COMPACT_ATOMS: atom_id res chain seq x y z
N LYS A 1 13.03 -12.39 9.26
CA LYS A 1 11.80 -12.40 8.47
C LYS A 1 10.97 -11.18 8.81
N GLY A 2 10.66 -10.36 7.83
CA GLY A 2 9.79 -9.20 7.99
C GLY A 2 8.33 -9.63 8.16
N ALA A 3 7.59 -8.85 8.92
CA ALA A 3 6.15 -8.99 9.02
C ALA A 3 5.49 -7.74 8.44
N MET A 4 4.52 -7.94 7.56
CA MET A 4 3.67 -6.84 7.12
C MET A 4 2.83 -6.41 8.30
N ILE A 5 2.89 -5.14 8.62
CA ILE A 5 2.14 -4.64 9.74
C ILE A 5 0.66 -4.67 9.40
N LYS A 6 -0.06 -5.40 10.23
CA LYS A 6 -1.46 -5.17 10.38
C LYS A 6 -1.61 -3.90 11.20
N TRP A 7 -1.69 -2.81 10.55
CA TRP A 7 -1.87 -1.53 11.22
C TRP A 7 -3.28 -1.49 11.82
N PRO A 8 -3.41 -1.21 13.09
CA PRO A 8 -4.73 -1.07 13.69
C PRO A 8 -5.37 0.17 13.09
N ARG A 9 -6.40 -0.02 12.35
CA ARG A 9 -7.13 1.04 11.67
C ARG A 9 -6.33 1.72 10.57
N GLY A 10 -6.42 1.13 9.49
CA GLY A 10 -6.33 1.83 8.28
C GLY A 10 -4.98 2.27 7.86
N SER A 11 -4.07 1.40 7.75
CA SER A 11 -2.80 1.82 7.23
C SER A 11 -2.35 1.01 6.07
N ALA A 12 -3.26 0.77 5.19
CA ALA A 12 -2.86 0.33 3.89
C ALA A 12 -1.99 1.40 3.24
N ALA A 13 -2.34 2.64 3.43
CA ALA A 13 -1.58 3.74 2.90
C ALA A 13 -1.41 4.84 3.95
N PHE A 14 -0.29 5.55 3.87
CA PHE A 14 -0.09 6.72 4.70
C PHE A 14 -1.20 7.75 4.40
N GLY A 15 -1.69 8.39 5.41
CA GLY A 15 -2.79 9.32 5.25
C GLY A 15 -4.15 8.69 5.39
N THR A 16 -4.21 7.37 5.41
CA THR A 16 -5.46 6.67 5.67
C THR A 16 -5.72 6.48 7.15
N ARG A 17 -5.02 7.20 7.97
CA ARG A 17 -5.16 7.18 9.41
C ARG A 17 -6.60 7.41 9.80
N GLY A 18 -7.28 6.31 9.96
CA GLY A 18 -8.65 6.30 10.38
C GLY A 18 -9.63 6.81 9.34
N HIS A 19 -9.46 7.93 8.75
CA HIS A 19 -10.54 8.50 7.92
C HIS A 19 -10.06 9.56 6.92
N HIS A 20 -8.77 9.74 6.76
CA HIS A 20 -8.26 10.93 6.09
C HIS A 20 -7.30 10.65 4.93
N ALA A 21 -7.50 9.56 4.23
CA ALA A 21 -6.70 9.29 3.02
C ALA A 21 -6.79 10.46 2.03
N VAL A 22 -7.92 11.11 1.97
CA VAL A 22 -8.16 12.27 1.12
C VAL A 22 -7.43 13.53 1.57
N ASP A 23 -7.06 13.59 2.85
CA ASP A 23 -6.37 14.75 3.41
C ASP A 23 -4.86 14.70 3.17
N PHE A 24 -4.36 13.63 2.58
CA PHE A 24 -2.95 13.41 2.31
C PHE A 24 -2.73 13.14 0.83
N PRO A 25 -2.86 14.17 0.00
CA PRO A 25 -2.61 13.99 -1.43
C PRO A 25 -1.12 13.72 -1.67
N GLY A 26 -0.85 12.67 -2.39
CA GLY A 26 0.40 12.53 -3.09
C GLY A 26 1.68 12.42 -2.25
N ILE A 27 1.83 11.35 -1.50
CA ILE A 27 3.12 11.04 -0.86
C ILE A 27 4.03 10.39 -1.90
N SER A 28 5.23 10.95 -2.10
CA SER A 28 6.24 10.35 -2.97
C SER A 28 6.86 9.09 -2.33
N ASN A 29 7.49 8.26 -3.15
CA ASN A 29 8.24 7.11 -2.63
C ASN A 29 9.35 7.58 -1.68
N GLU A 30 10.05 8.64 -2.03
CA GLU A 30 11.11 9.23 -1.19
C GLU A 30 10.58 9.65 0.19
N ASP A 31 9.42 10.29 0.23
CA ASP A 31 8.79 10.70 1.48
C ASP A 31 8.29 9.49 2.29
N ALA A 32 7.80 8.46 1.62
CA ALA A 32 7.39 7.22 2.28
C ALA A 32 8.58 6.52 2.94
N GLU A 33 9.71 6.47 2.25
CA GLU A 33 10.96 5.93 2.81
C GLU A 33 11.47 6.78 3.98
N ALA A 34 11.42 8.09 3.87
CA ALA A 34 11.79 8.99 4.95
C ALA A 34 10.90 8.78 6.18
N TYR A 35 9.62 8.55 5.99
CA TYR A 35 8.71 8.19 7.08
C TYR A 35 9.11 6.87 7.74
N CYS A 36 9.46 5.87 6.95
CA CYS A 36 9.94 4.58 7.48
C CYS A 36 11.21 4.75 8.31
N ASP A 37 12.14 5.55 7.84
CA ASP A 37 13.37 5.85 8.56
C ASP A 37 13.08 6.58 9.88
N TRP A 38 12.20 7.55 9.85
CA TRP A 38 11.78 8.27 11.06
C TRP A 38 11.13 7.31 12.06
N LEU A 39 10.25 6.43 11.60
CA LEU A 39 9.57 5.46 12.45
C LEU A 39 10.57 4.47 13.06
N THR A 40 11.54 4.02 12.27
CA THR A 40 12.63 3.14 12.72
C THR A 40 13.45 3.80 13.83
N ALA A 41 13.74 5.09 13.68
CA ALA A 41 14.49 5.83 14.71
C ALA A 41 13.71 6.00 16.01
N LYS A 42 12.39 5.92 15.97
CA LYS A 42 11.52 6.04 17.15
C LYS A 42 11.27 4.71 17.87
N ASP A 43 11.55 3.61 17.21
CA ASP A 43 11.24 2.28 17.74
C ASP A 43 12.54 1.53 18.05
N SER A 44 12.73 1.15 19.30
CA SER A 44 13.94 0.43 19.72
C SER A 44 13.92 -1.07 19.37
N GLN A 45 12.76 -1.60 19.03
CA GLN A 45 12.58 -3.04 18.80
C GLN A 45 12.49 -3.40 17.32
N TYR A 46 11.99 -2.50 16.51
CA TYR A 46 11.67 -2.79 15.12
C TYR A 46 12.24 -1.76 14.16
N ALA A 47 12.58 -2.22 12.98
CA ALA A 47 12.85 -1.38 11.82
C ALA A 47 11.65 -1.44 10.88
N TYR A 48 11.44 -0.36 10.14
CA TYR A 48 10.32 -0.20 9.21
C TYR A 48 10.85 0.16 7.84
N ARG A 49 10.22 -0.39 6.82
CA ARG A 49 10.57 -0.12 5.43
C ARG A 49 9.38 -0.36 4.51
N LEU A 50 9.46 0.09 3.27
CA LEU A 50 8.50 -0.29 2.26
C LEU A 50 8.66 -1.78 1.92
N PRO A 51 7.57 -2.46 1.55
CA PRO A 51 7.66 -3.82 1.03
C PRO A 51 8.31 -3.82 -0.36
N SER A 52 9.02 -4.89 -0.68
CA SER A 52 9.30 -5.19 -2.08
C SER A 52 8.02 -5.64 -2.79
N GLU A 53 8.04 -5.67 -4.12
CA GLU A 53 6.91 -6.21 -4.89
C GLU A 53 6.58 -7.63 -4.45
N GLU A 54 7.60 -8.50 -4.33
CA GLU A 54 7.41 -9.88 -3.90
C GLU A 54 6.78 -9.99 -2.52
N GLU A 55 7.23 -9.19 -1.59
CA GLU A 55 6.68 -9.15 -0.23
C GLU A 55 5.23 -8.69 -0.24
N TRP A 56 4.92 -7.69 -1.06
CA TRP A 56 3.56 -7.20 -1.19
C TRP A 56 2.64 -8.30 -1.73
N VAL A 57 3.07 -8.99 -2.78
CA VAL A 57 2.30 -10.07 -3.41
C VAL A 57 2.08 -11.23 -2.43
N LEU A 58 3.11 -11.61 -1.68
CA LEU A 58 2.99 -12.67 -0.67
C LEU A 58 2.03 -12.28 0.46
N ALA A 59 2.09 -11.03 0.90
CA ALA A 59 1.23 -10.54 1.97
C ALA A 59 -0.23 -10.43 1.55
N ALA A 60 -0.48 -9.92 0.35
CA ALA A 60 -1.82 -9.80 -0.21
C ALA A 60 -2.40 -11.18 -0.54
N GLY A 61 -1.58 -12.04 -1.12
CA GLY A 61 -2.02 -13.30 -1.67
C GLY A 61 -2.83 -13.10 -2.95
N HIS A 62 -3.40 -14.15 -3.47
CA HIS A 62 -4.25 -14.10 -4.64
C HIS A 62 -5.54 -13.34 -4.33
N MET A 63 -5.91 -12.39 -5.19
CA MET A 63 -7.13 -11.61 -5.01
C MET A 63 -8.36 -12.50 -5.19
N PRO A 64 -9.23 -12.65 -4.19
CA PRO A 64 -10.44 -13.45 -4.34
C PRO A 64 -11.35 -12.88 -5.42
N LYS A 65 -12.00 -13.76 -6.16
CA LYS A 65 -12.88 -13.38 -7.27
C LYS A 65 -13.98 -12.40 -6.85
N ASP A 66 -14.54 -12.61 -5.68
CA ASP A 66 -15.69 -11.84 -5.18
C ASP A 66 -15.32 -10.88 -4.07
N VAL A 67 -14.04 -10.54 -3.92
CA VAL A 67 -13.63 -9.60 -2.88
C VAL A 67 -14.22 -8.22 -3.13
N ALA A 68 -14.76 -7.61 -2.09
CA ALA A 68 -15.23 -6.24 -2.14
C ALA A 68 -14.03 -5.28 -2.05
N MET A 69 -14.02 -4.25 -2.87
CA MET A 69 -12.95 -3.26 -2.91
C MET A 69 -13.44 -1.94 -3.48
N ASN A 70 -12.72 -0.88 -3.20
CA ASN A 70 -12.94 0.43 -3.80
C ASN A 70 -12.18 0.50 -5.14
N SER A 71 -12.86 0.21 -6.23
CA SER A 71 -12.31 0.25 -7.59
C SER A 71 -13.41 0.57 -8.59
N GLY A 72 -13.04 0.87 -9.82
CA GLY A 72 -13.99 1.08 -10.91
C GLY A 72 -14.92 2.26 -10.72
N HIS A 73 -14.52 3.27 -9.97
CA HIS A 73 -15.33 4.46 -9.66
C HIS A 73 -16.64 4.15 -8.90
N ILE A 74 -16.69 3.05 -8.15
CA ILE A 74 -17.86 2.77 -7.30
C ILE A 74 -17.99 3.78 -6.16
N GLU A 75 -16.86 4.37 -5.76
CA GLU A 75 -16.80 5.51 -4.85
C GLU A 75 -16.28 6.72 -5.62
N SER A 76 -16.51 7.91 -5.10
CA SER A 76 -16.08 9.16 -5.75
C SER A 76 -14.62 9.54 -5.46
N GLY A 77 -13.90 8.68 -4.77
CA GLY A 77 -12.51 8.91 -4.38
C GLY A 77 -12.05 7.90 -3.35
N LEU A 78 -11.06 8.26 -2.59
CA LEU A 78 -10.50 7.43 -1.53
C LEU A 78 -11.52 7.20 -0.41
N THR A 79 -11.51 6.01 0.16
CA THR A 79 -12.30 5.63 1.33
C THR A 79 -11.37 5.36 2.51
N PRO A 80 -11.89 5.39 3.75
CA PRO A 80 -11.13 4.89 4.89
C PRO A 80 -10.69 3.45 4.65
N VAL A 81 -9.50 3.08 5.11
CA VAL A 81 -8.94 1.74 4.84
C VAL A 81 -9.76 0.62 5.47
N ASP A 82 -10.56 0.92 6.46
CA ASP A 82 -11.45 -0.05 7.11
C ASP A 82 -12.86 -0.11 6.47
N ALA A 83 -13.10 0.66 5.42
CA ALA A 83 -14.38 0.62 4.70
C ALA A 83 -14.70 -0.78 4.15
N TYR A 84 -13.66 -1.54 3.79
CA TYR A 84 -13.76 -2.90 3.27
C TYR A 84 -13.02 -3.88 4.19
N ALA A 85 -13.23 -3.77 5.49
CA ALA A 85 -12.51 -4.52 6.51
C ALA A 85 -12.65 -6.05 6.41
N GLN A 86 -13.65 -6.55 5.68
CA GLN A 86 -13.84 -7.97 5.42
C GLN A 86 -12.90 -8.49 4.32
N SER A 87 -12.33 -7.62 3.53
CA SER A 87 -11.46 -7.97 2.39
C SER A 87 -10.02 -8.12 2.86
N LYS A 88 -9.69 -9.29 3.37
CA LYS A 88 -8.39 -9.57 3.97
C LYS A 88 -7.46 -10.25 2.97
N GLY A 89 -6.21 -9.80 2.98
CA GLY A 89 -5.12 -10.51 2.29
C GLY A 89 -4.65 -11.73 3.06
N ALA A 90 -3.73 -12.48 2.46
CA ALA A 90 -3.20 -13.73 3.01
C ALA A 90 -2.55 -13.54 4.39
N CYS A 91 -1.94 -12.39 4.65
CA CYS A 91 -1.33 -12.08 5.95
C CYS A 91 -2.34 -11.60 7.00
N GLY A 92 -3.63 -11.49 6.65
CA GLY A 92 -4.68 -10.94 7.51
C GLY A 92 -4.78 -9.42 7.49
N GLY A 93 -3.95 -8.73 6.72
CA GLY A 93 -4.08 -7.30 6.48
C GLY A 93 -5.28 -6.98 5.59
N ILE A 94 -5.71 -5.74 5.62
CA ILE A 94 -6.87 -5.28 4.86
C ILE A 94 -6.47 -4.23 3.82
N ASP A 95 -7.39 -3.96 2.90
CA ASP A 95 -7.28 -2.89 1.90
C ASP A 95 -6.06 -3.04 0.96
N PHE A 96 -5.74 -4.28 0.59
CA PHE A 96 -4.67 -4.54 -0.39
C PHE A 96 -5.09 -4.17 -1.81
N TRP A 97 -6.35 -4.37 -2.15
CA TRP A 97 -6.86 -4.20 -3.50
C TRP A 97 -7.79 -3.00 -3.60
N GLY A 98 -7.48 -2.09 -4.52
CA GLY A 98 -8.23 -0.86 -4.71
C GLY A 98 -7.88 0.23 -3.70
N ASN A 99 -8.69 1.23 -3.63
CA ASN A 99 -8.56 2.44 -2.83
C ASN A 99 -7.42 3.34 -3.34
N CYS A 100 -6.18 3.05 -3.03
CA CYS A 100 -5.02 3.71 -3.63
C CYS A 100 -3.93 2.70 -3.95
N TRP A 101 -3.19 2.97 -5.03
CA TRP A 101 -1.96 2.26 -5.32
C TRP A 101 -0.99 2.37 -4.14
N GLU A 102 -0.11 1.39 -4.02
CA GLU A 102 0.85 1.35 -2.91
C GLU A 102 2.27 1.25 -3.43
N TRP A 103 3.11 2.12 -2.91
CA TRP A 103 4.53 2.12 -3.20
C TRP A 103 5.20 0.82 -2.76
N THR A 104 6.12 0.33 -3.56
CA THR A 104 7.06 -0.70 -3.16
C THR A 104 8.49 -0.16 -3.22
N SER A 105 9.44 -0.92 -2.71
CA SER A 105 10.86 -0.61 -2.85
C SER A 105 11.47 -1.16 -4.15
N SER A 106 10.69 -1.90 -4.93
CA SER A 106 11.13 -2.50 -6.18
C SER A 106 11.07 -1.51 -7.33
N THR A 107 12.07 -1.54 -8.20
CA THR A 107 12.18 -0.64 -9.36
C THR A 107 12.19 -1.43 -10.66
N ASP A 108 11.79 -0.77 -11.74
CA ASP A 108 11.97 -1.29 -13.10
C ASP A 108 13.36 -0.94 -13.63
N SER A 109 13.62 -1.28 -14.90
CA SER A 109 14.91 -1.02 -15.56
C SER A 109 15.24 0.47 -15.71
N ASP A 110 14.24 1.34 -15.65
CA ASP A 110 14.39 2.79 -15.76
C ASP A 110 14.49 3.49 -14.40
N GLY A 111 14.50 2.72 -13.30
CA GLY A 111 14.57 3.26 -11.95
C GLY A 111 13.25 3.79 -11.40
N ARG A 112 12.15 3.52 -12.08
CA ARG A 112 10.82 3.89 -11.57
C ARG A 112 10.33 2.81 -10.61
N TYR A 113 9.56 3.22 -9.61
CA TYR A 113 9.09 2.32 -8.57
C TYR A 113 7.80 1.63 -8.97
N ILE A 114 7.77 0.31 -8.74
CA ILE A 114 6.58 -0.50 -8.95
C ILE A 114 5.54 -0.17 -7.88
N ILE A 115 4.30 0.00 -8.31
CA ILE A 115 3.14 0.20 -7.43
C ILE A 115 2.18 -0.97 -7.56
N LYS A 116 1.47 -1.26 -6.49
CA LYS A 116 0.62 -2.46 -6.39
C LYS A 116 -0.78 -2.13 -5.89
N GLY A 117 -1.72 -2.97 -6.29
CA GLY A 117 -3.04 -3.04 -5.70
C GLY A 117 -4.15 -2.26 -6.40
N GLY A 118 -3.81 -1.38 -7.33
CA GLY A 118 -4.80 -0.52 -7.97
C GLY A 118 -5.33 0.57 -7.06
N SER A 119 -6.22 1.39 -7.58
CA SER A 119 -6.84 2.50 -6.84
C SER A 119 -8.35 2.56 -7.09
N TRP A 120 -9.00 3.53 -6.48
CA TRP A 120 -10.46 3.73 -6.61
C TRP A 120 -10.91 3.96 -8.06
N ASP A 121 -10.04 4.53 -8.89
CA ASP A 121 -10.28 4.80 -10.30
C ASP A 121 -9.74 3.71 -11.25
N SER A 122 -9.15 2.64 -10.70
CA SER A 122 -8.65 1.52 -11.48
C SER A 122 -9.74 0.52 -11.81
N ARG A 123 -9.56 -0.20 -12.91
CA ARG A 123 -10.40 -1.37 -13.21
C ARG A 123 -10.07 -2.47 -12.20
N ARG A 124 -11.06 -3.32 -11.90
CA ARG A 124 -10.88 -4.43 -10.95
C ARG A 124 -9.69 -5.32 -11.34
N ASP A 125 -9.51 -5.62 -12.61
CA ASP A 125 -8.41 -6.45 -13.07
C ASP A 125 -7.02 -5.86 -12.81
N ASP A 126 -6.92 -4.54 -12.76
CA ASP A 126 -5.68 -3.84 -12.46
C ASP A 126 -5.33 -3.89 -10.97
N CYS A 127 -6.27 -4.27 -10.13
CA CYS A 127 -6.06 -4.41 -8.69
C CYS A 127 -5.49 -5.77 -8.28
N ARG A 128 -5.40 -6.73 -9.20
CA ARG A 128 -4.91 -8.08 -8.91
C ARG A 128 -3.46 -8.05 -8.41
N SER A 129 -3.17 -8.94 -7.49
CA SER A 129 -1.82 -9.04 -6.90
C SER A 129 -0.74 -9.36 -7.93
N GLU A 130 -1.08 -10.06 -8.99
CA GLU A 130 -0.17 -10.46 -10.08
C GLU A 130 0.16 -9.32 -11.05
N LYS A 131 -0.61 -8.23 -11.03
CA LYS A 131 -0.36 -7.08 -11.90
C LYS A 131 0.94 -6.40 -11.50
N SER A 132 1.93 -6.35 -12.39
CA SER A 132 3.28 -5.90 -12.05
C SER A 132 3.92 -4.92 -13.04
N ASP A 133 3.12 -4.33 -13.90
CA ASP A 133 3.61 -3.41 -14.95
C ASP A 133 3.31 -1.93 -14.65
N ASP A 134 2.74 -1.63 -13.51
CA ASP A 134 2.47 -0.25 -13.11
C ASP A 134 3.66 0.31 -12.33
N VAL A 135 4.15 1.44 -12.79
CA VAL A 135 5.33 2.12 -12.21
C VAL A 135 5.08 3.62 -12.12
N ARG A 136 5.79 4.28 -11.22
CA ARG A 136 5.74 5.73 -11.05
C ARG A 136 7.12 6.27 -10.67
N ASP A 137 7.33 7.55 -10.95
CA ASP A 137 8.52 8.28 -10.52
C ASP A 137 8.51 8.43 -9.00
N GLY A 138 9.57 7.98 -8.34
CA GLY A 138 9.67 8.00 -6.88
C GLY A 138 9.85 9.37 -6.26
N ALA A 139 10.22 10.38 -7.06
CA ALA A 139 10.39 11.75 -6.60
C ALA A 139 9.08 12.54 -6.59
N GLN A 140 8.03 12.01 -7.20
CA GLN A 140 6.73 12.68 -7.30
C GLN A 140 5.69 12.02 -6.41
N GLY A 141 4.76 12.83 -5.89
CA GLY A 141 3.56 12.35 -5.25
C GLY A 141 2.40 12.25 -6.26
N TYR A 142 1.53 11.27 -6.08
CA TYR A 142 0.35 11.05 -6.92
C TYR A 142 -0.87 10.91 -6.02
N ALA A 143 -1.96 11.56 -6.37
CA ALA A 143 -3.16 11.62 -5.55
C ALA A 143 -3.79 10.24 -5.27
N ASN A 144 -3.47 9.24 -6.06
CA ASN A 144 -3.98 7.88 -5.93
C ASN A 144 -2.91 6.85 -5.55
N VAL A 145 -1.77 7.29 -5.01
CA VAL A 145 -0.70 6.40 -4.55
C VAL A 145 -0.35 6.70 -3.09
N GLY A 146 -0.45 5.70 -2.25
CA GLY A 146 -0.04 5.72 -0.86
C GLY A 146 0.98 4.62 -0.57
N PHE A 147 1.05 4.14 0.66
CA PHE A 147 1.98 3.06 1.01
C PHE A 147 1.56 2.32 2.27
N ARG A 148 2.09 1.12 2.41
CA ARG A 148 2.10 0.37 3.67
C ARG A 148 3.54 0.00 4.03
N VAL A 149 3.75 -0.40 5.26
CA VAL A 149 5.09 -0.67 5.76
C VAL A 149 5.26 -2.13 6.18
N VAL A 150 6.50 -2.60 6.07
CA VAL A 150 6.95 -3.87 6.65
C VAL A 150 7.67 -3.55 7.95
N ARG A 151 7.34 -4.30 8.98
CA ARG A 151 8.04 -4.24 10.27
C ARG A 151 8.96 -5.44 10.40
N VAL A 152 10.20 -5.18 10.71
CA VAL A 152 11.26 -6.20 10.85
C VAL A 152 11.85 -6.11 12.25
N ASN A 153 12.09 -7.26 12.87
CA ASN A 153 12.79 -7.29 14.14
C ASN A 153 14.21 -6.76 13.97
N ASN A 154 14.61 -5.91 14.90
CA ASN A 154 15.91 -5.22 14.85
C ASN A 154 17.03 -6.04 15.53
N HIS A 155 16.81 -7.34 15.69
CA HIS A 155 17.76 -8.26 16.33
C HIS A 155 18.44 -9.15 15.31
#